data_76f4d10f824ce2876bc8f9c52112c171
#
_entry.id   76f4d10f824ce2876bc8f9c52112c171
#
_cell.length_a   1.000
_cell.length_b   1.000
_cell.length_c   1.000
_cell.angle_alpha   90.00
_cell.angle_beta   90.00
_cell.angle_gamma   90.00
#
_symmetry.space_group_name_H-M   'P 1'
#
loop_
_entity.id
_entity.type
_entity.pdbx_description
1 polymer ?
#
loop_
_entity_poly.entity_id
_entity_poly.type
_entity_poly.pdbx_seq_one_letter_code
_entity_poly.pdbx_strand_id
1 'polypeptide(L)'
;MTEKMTGPEYADAGRYGHLPLYDHHAHALYHEALWRAAPLGAYFTEAYDPVILERFVPDTLFFRRSLRDLAGLYGCAPTAEAIQEARLGHGYLDLCADLFRRANIGRVLIDDGFWPDRLWSVGQMQERLPLPVGWVVRIESELGTLLPDHDSAEALLDALEERLRTAGRSAAAFKSIVAYRSGLDVTAPSGAELKQSFARARKAGGQ
;
A
#
# COMPACT_ATOMS: atom_id res chain seq x y z
N MET A 1 -17.47 -17.82 -25.20
CA MET A 1 -16.25 -18.64 -25.21
C MET A 1 -15.11 -17.72 -24.80
N THR A 2 -14.78 -17.72 -23.52
CA THR A 2 -13.69 -16.91 -22.97
C THR A 2 -12.38 -17.62 -23.27
N GLU A 3 -11.63 -17.09 -24.20
CA GLU A 3 -10.30 -17.55 -24.55
C GLU A 3 -9.39 -17.41 -23.31
N LYS A 4 -8.83 -18.53 -22.85
CA LYS A 4 -7.86 -18.55 -21.76
C LYS A 4 -6.63 -17.77 -22.21
N MET A 5 -6.41 -16.58 -21.67
CA MET A 5 -5.17 -15.85 -21.81
C MET A 5 -4.04 -16.70 -21.21
N THR A 6 -3.19 -17.24 -22.07
CA THR A 6 -1.93 -17.90 -21.68
C THR A 6 -0.91 -16.79 -21.48
N GLY A 7 -0.75 -16.29 -20.25
CA GLY A 7 0.38 -15.43 -19.88
C GLY A 7 1.68 -16.23 -19.84
N PRO A 8 2.86 -15.55 -19.82
CA PRO A 8 4.12 -16.24 -19.70
C PRO A 8 4.10 -17.13 -18.46
N GLU A 9 4.32 -18.43 -18.66
CA GLU A 9 4.70 -19.31 -17.56
C GLU A 9 5.95 -18.68 -16.93
N TYR A 10 5.87 -18.33 -15.66
CA TYR A 10 7.07 -18.03 -14.88
C TYR A 10 7.85 -19.34 -14.80
N ALA A 11 8.75 -19.53 -15.76
CA ALA A 11 9.45 -20.79 -16.04
C ALA A 11 10.37 -21.23 -14.92
N ASP A 12 10.38 -20.54 -13.78
CA ASP A 12 11.11 -20.95 -12.59
C ASP A 12 10.38 -20.53 -11.31
N ALA A 13 9.13 -20.99 -11.15
CA ALA A 13 8.46 -20.91 -9.85
C ALA A 13 9.18 -21.77 -8.78
N GLY A 14 10.24 -22.44 -9.14
CA GLY A 14 11.06 -23.23 -8.24
C GLY A 14 10.26 -24.21 -7.38
N ARG A 15 10.88 -24.73 -6.36
CA ARG A 15 10.29 -25.69 -5.39
C ARG A 15 9.01 -25.17 -4.71
N TYR A 16 8.79 -23.85 -4.65
CA TYR A 16 7.74 -23.20 -3.87
C TYR A 16 6.64 -22.54 -4.72
N GLY A 17 6.73 -22.59 -6.05
CA GLY A 17 5.77 -21.91 -6.94
C GLY A 17 4.31 -22.38 -6.82
N HIS A 18 4.08 -23.54 -6.22
CA HIS A 18 2.73 -24.05 -5.94
C HIS A 18 2.14 -23.51 -4.63
N LEU A 19 2.94 -22.85 -3.78
CA LEU A 19 2.44 -22.29 -2.52
C LEU A 19 1.83 -20.91 -2.78
N PRO A 20 0.64 -20.62 -2.22
CA PRO A 20 0.08 -19.29 -2.28
C PRO A 20 0.95 -18.30 -1.52
N LEU A 21 1.20 -17.14 -2.12
CA LEU A 21 1.95 -16.07 -1.48
C LEU A 21 1.10 -15.37 -0.43
N TYR A 22 1.75 -15.01 0.67
CA TYR A 22 1.20 -14.17 1.71
C TYR A 22 1.90 -12.82 1.65
N ASP A 23 1.24 -11.82 1.02
CA ASP A 23 1.79 -10.47 0.95
C ASP A 23 1.51 -9.74 2.27
N HIS A 24 2.54 -9.56 3.07
CA HIS A 24 2.44 -8.95 4.40
C HIS A 24 2.86 -7.47 4.43
N HIS A 25 3.18 -6.87 3.27
CA HIS A 25 3.62 -5.49 3.17
C HIS A 25 3.02 -4.82 1.93
N ALA A 26 1.77 -4.45 2.01
CA ALA A 26 1.08 -3.77 0.92
C ALA A 26 0.30 -2.54 1.41
N HIS A 27 0.05 -1.64 0.48
CA HIS A 27 -0.93 -0.56 0.64
C HIS A 27 -2.24 -0.94 -0.06
N ALA A 28 -3.32 -0.24 0.31
CA ALA A 28 -4.61 -0.47 -0.30
C ALA A 28 -4.64 -0.04 -1.77
N LEU A 29 -5.63 -0.52 -2.50
CA LEU A 29 -5.85 -0.14 -3.89
C LEU A 29 -6.39 1.29 -3.99
N TYR A 30 -6.09 1.97 -5.09
CA TYR A 30 -6.69 3.26 -5.41
C TYR A 30 -8.21 3.14 -5.57
N HIS A 31 -8.93 4.21 -5.26
CA HIS A 31 -10.30 4.36 -5.74
C HIS A 31 -10.32 4.31 -7.27
N GLU A 32 -11.34 3.69 -7.86
CA GLU A 32 -11.41 3.44 -9.30
C GLU A 32 -11.20 4.71 -10.14
N ALA A 33 -11.76 5.85 -9.72
CA ALA A 33 -11.60 7.11 -10.44
C ALA A 33 -10.12 7.55 -10.53
N LEU A 34 -9.35 7.39 -9.44
CA LEU A 34 -7.92 7.69 -9.41
C LEU A 34 -7.11 6.66 -10.21
N TRP A 35 -7.47 5.38 -10.12
CA TRP A 35 -6.85 4.33 -10.92
C TRP A 35 -7.02 4.59 -12.42
N ARG A 36 -8.20 5.04 -12.86
CA ARG A 36 -8.46 5.41 -14.25
C ARG A 36 -7.64 6.61 -14.71
N ALA A 37 -7.50 7.62 -13.85
CA ALA A 37 -6.81 8.86 -14.15
C ALA A 37 -5.27 8.73 -14.11
N ALA A 38 -4.73 7.80 -13.33
CA ALA A 38 -3.29 7.66 -13.14
C ALA A 38 -2.61 7.11 -14.40
N PRO A 39 -1.53 7.73 -14.90
CA PRO A 39 -0.74 7.20 -16.00
C PRO A 39 -0.04 5.91 -15.56
N LEU A 40 0.19 4.99 -16.50
CA LEU A 40 0.81 3.70 -16.20
C LEU A 40 2.14 3.84 -15.44
N GLY A 41 2.97 4.79 -15.80
CA GLY A 41 4.27 5.03 -15.17
C GLY A 41 4.19 5.35 -13.66
N ALA A 42 3.07 5.88 -13.19
CA ALA A 42 2.88 6.20 -11.77
C ALA A 42 2.91 4.97 -10.83
N TYR A 43 2.71 3.78 -11.38
CA TYR A 43 2.79 2.53 -10.62
C TYR A 43 4.21 1.96 -10.50
N PHE A 44 5.21 2.64 -11.06
CA PHE A 44 6.59 2.18 -11.12
C PHE A 44 7.57 3.09 -10.38
N THR A 45 7.07 4.03 -9.59
CA THR A 45 7.87 4.92 -8.76
C THR A 45 7.08 5.36 -7.53
N GLU A 46 7.78 5.56 -6.42
CA GLU A 46 7.25 6.21 -5.21
C GLU A 46 7.60 7.72 -5.20
N ALA A 47 8.29 8.22 -6.23
CA ALA A 47 8.64 9.63 -6.33
C ALA A 47 7.41 10.47 -6.71
N TYR A 48 7.29 11.62 -6.07
CA TYR A 48 6.21 12.59 -6.32
C TYR A 48 6.60 13.64 -7.36
N ASP A 49 7.89 13.71 -7.74
CA ASP A 49 8.40 14.65 -8.73
C ASP A 49 7.94 14.21 -10.14
N PRO A 50 7.15 15.03 -10.86
CA PRO A 50 6.70 14.71 -12.20
C PRO A 50 7.85 14.53 -13.20
N VAL A 51 9.01 15.18 -12.98
CA VAL A 51 10.19 15.00 -13.83
C VAL A 51 10.71 13.55 -13.74
N ILE A 52 10.68 12.95 -12.55
CA ILE A 52 11.07 11.54 -12.39
C ILE A 52 10.08 10.64 -13.12
N LEU A 53 8.79 10.89 -12.96
CA LEU A 53 7.74 10.10 -13.62
C LEU A 53 7.85 10.16 -15.15
N GLU A 54 8.04 11.36 -15.71
CA GLU A 54 7.99 11.58 -17.15
C GLU A 54 9.30 11.24 -17.88
N ARG A 55 10.44 11.51 -17.24
CA ARG A 55 11.76 11.44 -17.90
C ARG A 55 12.59 10.23 -17.50
N PHE A 56 12.46 9.73 -16.28
CA PHE A 56 13.33 8.68 -15.78
C PHE A 56 12.62 7.30 -15.70
N VAL A 57 11.37 7.26 -15.30
CA VAL A 57 10.62 5.99 -15.22
C VAL A 57 10.63 5.23 -16.55
N PRO A 58 10.36 5.85 -17.72
CA PRO A 58 10.36 5.16 -19.02
C PRO A 58 11.70 4.52 -19.39
N ASP A 59 12.80 5.02 -18.82
CA ASP A 59 14.16 4.52 -19.09
C ASP A 59 14.64 3.47 -18.09
N THR A 60 13.86 3.18 -17.05
CA THR A 60 14.21 2.12 -16.08
C THR A 60 14.08 0.74 -16.69
N LEU A 61 15.01 -0.15 -16.37
CA LEU A 61 14.94 -1.56 -16.79
C LEU A 61 13.65 -2.23 -16.26
N PHE A 62 13.24 -1.87 -15.05
CA PHE A 62 12.02 -2.38 -14.42
C PHE A 62 10.79 -2.03 -15.24
N PHE A 63 10.60 -0.75 -15.60
CA PHE A 63 9.47 -0.33 -16.43
C PHE A 63 9.45 -1.02 -17.80
N ARG A 64 10.58 -1.00 -18.51
CA ARG A 64 10.70 -1.61 -19.85
C ARG A 64 10.42 -3.12 -19.84
N ARG A 65 10.90 -3.82 -18.82
CA ARG A 65 10.60 -5.25 -18.63
C ARG A 65 9.11 -5.46 -18.36
N SER A 66 8.54 -4.66 -17.45
CA SER A 66 7.13 -4.75 -17.09
C SER A 66 6.19 -4.45 -18.27
N LEU A 67 6.55 -3.53 -19.17
CA LEU A 67 5.76 -3.31 -20.39
C LEU A 67 5.63 -4.59 -21.23
N ARG A 68 6.71 -5.35 -21.38
CA ARG A 68 6.69 -6.61 -22.13
C ARG A 68 5.82 -7.65 -21.43
N ASP A 69 5.97 -7.79 -20.12
CA ASP A 69 5.23 -8.76 -19.32
C ASP A 69 3.72 -8.43 -19.29
N LEU A 70 3.37 -7.15 -19.14
CA LEU A 70 1.99 -6.65 -19.17
C LEU A 70 1.38 -6.75 -20.59
N ALA A 71 2.16 -6.51 -21.64
CA ALA A 71 1.70 -6.70 -23.02
C ALA A 71 1.29 -8.15 -23.29
N GLY A 72 2.09 -9.10 -22.80
CA GLY A 72 1.72 -10.52 -22.84
C GLY A 72 0.46 -10.84 -22.03
N LEU A 73 0.27 -10.18 -20.89
CA LEU A 73 -0.91 -10.33 -20.06
C LEU A 73 -2.19 -9.80 -20.73
N TYR A 74 -2.11 -8.63 -21.38
CA TYR A 74 -3.26 -7.97 -21.99
C TYR A 74 -3.45 -8.28 -23.47
N GLY A 75 -2.51 -8.99 -24.10
CA GLY A 75 -2.58 -9.31 -25.53
C GLY A 75 -2.45 -8.06 -26.42
N CYS A 76 -1.63 -7.08 -26.03
CA CYS A 76 -1.45 -5.80 -26.75
C CYS A 76 0.02 -5.52 -27.07
N ALA A 77 0.31 -4.40 -27.74
CA ALA A 77 1.68 -3.97 -28.00
C ALA A 77 2.41 -3.60 -26.68
N PRO A 78 3.75 -3.85 -26.58
CA PRO A 78 4.54 -3.57 -25.38
C PRO A 78 4.90 -2.06 -25.25
N THR A 79 3.89 -1.20 -25.33
CA THR A 79 4.00 0.24 -25.15
C THR A 79 3.15 0.70 -23.98
N ALA A 80 3.52 1.80 -23.35
CA ALA A 80 2.79 2.35 -22.22
C ALA A 80 1.34 2.71 -22.59
N GLU A 81 1.15 3.26 -23.80
CA GLU A 81 -0.15 3.66 -24.33
C GLU A 81 -1.07 2.48 -24.56
N ALA A 82 -0.58 1.42 -25.24
CA ALA A 82 -1.37 0.23 -25.54
C ALA A 82 -1.76 -0.51 -24.24
N ILE A 83 -0.86 -0.61 -23.28
CA ILE A 83 -1.13 -1.23 -21.98
C ILE A 83 -2.10 -0.38 -21.16
N GLN A 84 -1.95 0.96 -21.17
CA GLN A 84 -2.88 1.89 -20.52
C GLN A 84 -4.30 1.72 -21.09
N GLU A 85 -4.44 1.68 -22.40
CA GLU A 85 -5.73 1.48 -23.05
C GLU A 85 -6.32 0.09 -22.73
N ALA A 86 -5.53 -0.95 -22.86
CA ALA A 86 -5.96 -2.32 -22.58
C ALA A 86 -6.45 -2.49 -21.14
N ARG A 87 -5.68 -2.00 -20.13
CA ARG A 87 -6.08 -2.08 -18.73
C ARG A 87 -7.39 -1.33 -18.44
N LEU A 88 -7.62 -0.17 -19.06
CA LEU A 88 -8.82 0.62 -18.89
C LEU A 88 -10.06 0.01 -19.55
N GLY A 89 -9.87 -0.91 -20.49
CA GLY A 89 -10.92 -1.74 -21.08
C GLY A 89 -11.47 -2.83 -20.16
N HIS A 90 -10.78 -3.14 -19.05
CA HIS A 90 -11.24 -4.13 -18.08
C HIS A 90 -12.08 -3.49 -16.96
N GLY A 91 -12.97 -4.28 -16.36
CA GLY A 91 -13.58 -3.94 -15.07
C GLY A 91 -12.51 -3.87 -13.99
N TYR A 92 -12.51 -2.79 -13.17
CA TYR A 92 -11.45 -2.56 -12.20
C TYR A 92 -11.29 -3.71 -11.19
N LEU A 93 -12.39 -4.18 -10.62
CA LEU A 93 -12.39 -5.27 -9.65
C LEU A 93 -11.99 -6.61 -10.28
N ASP A 94 -12.48 -6.88 -11.48
CA ASP A 94 -12.15 -8.11 -12.20
C ASP A 94 -10.66 -8.16 -12.55
N LEU A 95 -10.09 -7.02 -12.95
CA LEU A 95 -8.66 -6.89 -13.20
C LEU A 95 -7.84 -7.12 -11.93
N CYS A 96 -8.22 -6.49 -10.80
CA CYS A 96 -7.54 -6.69 -9.52
C CYS A 96 -7.58 -8.16 -9.10
N ALA A 97 -8.74 -8.80 -9.17
CA ALA A 97 -8.91 -10.22 -8.85
C ALA A 97 -8.04 -11.12 -9.74
N ASP A 98 -7.99 -10.84 -11.04
CA ASP A 98 -7.17 -11.60 -12.00
C ASP A 98 -5.68 -11.43 -11.71
N LEU A 99 -5.21 -10.22 -11.41
CA LEU A 99 -3.82 -9.95 -11.07
C LEU A 99 -3.38 -10.67 -9.78
N PHE A 100 -4.19 -10.61 -8.72
CA PHE A 100 -3.90 -11.34 -7.47
C PHE A 100 -3.82 -12.86 -7.72
N ARG A 101 -4.77 -13.40 -8.48
CA ARG A 101 -4.79 -14.82 -8.82
C ARG A 101 -3.56 -15.24 -9.63
N ARG A 102 -3.15 -14.44 -10.64
CA ARG A 102 -1.96 -14.71 -11.48
C ARG A 102 -0.67 -14.60 -10.70
N ALA A 103 -0.60 -13.66 -9.76
CA ALA A 103 0.53 -13.54 -8.85
C ALA A 103 0.54 -14.61 -7.75
N ASN A 104 -0.44 -15.53 -7.74
CA ASN A 104 -0.62 -16.54 -6.70
C ASN A 104 -0.67 -15.96 -5.28
N ILE A 105 -1.25 -14.76 -5.13
CA ILE A 105 -1.43 -14.11 -3.83
C ILE A 105 -2.70 -14.67 -3.18
N GLY A 106 -2.53 -15.44 -2.13
CA GLY A 106 -3.62 -16.07 -1.37
C GLY A 106 -4.13 -15.22 -0.19
N ARG A 107 -3.34 -14.23 0.24
CA ARG A 107 -3.71 -13.28 1.30
C ARG A 107 -2.86 -12.02 1.21
N VAL A 108 -3.44 -10.89 1.62
CA VAL A 108 -2.73 -9.60 1.69
C VAL A 108 -2.95 -8.92 3.04
N LEU A 109 -1.91 -8.32 3.60
CA LEU A 109 -2.00 -7.43 4.76
C LEU A 109 -1.85 -5.99 4.32
N ILE A 110 -2.83 -5.17 4.66
CA ILE A 110 -2.95 -3.79 4.21
C ILE A 110 -2.73 -2.81 5.35
N ASP A 111 -1.80 -1.89 5.14
CA ASP A 111 -1.65 -0.66 5.91
C ASP A 111 -2.49 0.44 5.23
N ASP A 112 -3.62 0.80 5.82
CA ASP A 112 -4.53 1.83 5.31
C ASP A 112 -4.28 3.23 5.94
N GLY A 113 -3.25 3.35 6.77
CA GLY A 113 -2.79 4.64 7.31
C GLY A 113 -2.04 5.53 6.31
N PHE A 114 -2.03 5.15 5.01
CA PHE A 114 -1.37 5.87 3.93
C PHE A 114 -2.39 6.34 2.89
N TRP A 115 -2.46 7.66 2.64
CA TRP A 115 -3.40 8.30 1.71
C TRP A 115 -4.86 7.84 1.84
N PRO A 116 -5.49 7.96 3.00
CA PRO A 116 -6.85 7.44 3.24
C PRO A 116 -7.90 8.02 2.28
N ASP A 117 -7.67 9.24 1.77
CA ASP A 117 -8.59 9.88 0.81
C ASP A 117 -8.44 9.37 -0.63
N ARG A 118 -7.39 8.59 -0.92
CA ARG A 118 -7.07 8.10 -2.28
C ARG A 118 -7.20 6.61 -2.42
N LEU A 119 -7.04 5.89 -1.31
CA LEU A 119 -7.00 4.44 -1.27
C LEU A 119 -8.25 3.88 -0.58
N TRP A 120 -8.62 2.67 -0.93
CA TRP A 120 -9.67 1.97 -0.22
C TRP A 120 -9.26 1.68 1.23
N SER A 121 -10.22 1.75 2.14
CA SER A 121 -10.02 1.23 3.48
C SER A 121 -9.90 -0.30 3.45
N VAL A 122 -9.33 -0.88 4.52
CA VAL A 122 -9.27 -2.34 4.69
C VAL A 122 -10.66 -2.96 4.58
N GLY A 123 -11.70 -2.36 5.20
CA GLY A 123 -13.08 -2.83 5.09
C GLY A 123 -13.59 -2.86 3.65
N GLN A 124 -13.33 -1.81 2.87
CA GLN A 124 -13.70 -1.77 1.45
C GLN A 124 -12.95 -2.83 0.63
N MET A 125 -11.67 -3.10 0.95
CA MET A 125 -10.91 -4.17 0.31
C MET A 125 -11.47 -5.56 0.65
N GLN A 126 -11.83 -5.79 1.93
CA GLN A 126 -12.43 -7.07 2.39
C GLN A 126 -13.76 -7.37 1.71
N GLU A 127 -14.58 -6.35 1.47
CA GLU A 127 -15.88 -6.51 0.83
C GLU A 127 -15.79 -6.78 -0.67
N ARG A 128 -14.74 -6.29 -1.34
CA ARG A 128 -14.66 -6.25 -2.81
C ARG A 128 -13.70 -7.25 -3.42
N LEU A 129 -12.66 -7.64 -2.69
CA LEU A 129 -11.65 -8.55 -3.22
C LEU A 129 -11.97 -10.01 -2.88
N PRO A 130 -11.70 -10.93 -3.82
CA PRO A 130 -11.98 -12.36 -3.63
C PRO A 130 -10.90 -13.10 -2.84
N LEU A 131 -10.13 -12.40 -2.00
CA LEU A 131 -9.09 -12.99 -1.17
C LEU A 131 -9.11 -12.38 0.24
N PRO A 132 -8.62 -13.10 1.26
CA PRO A 132 -8.53 -12.59 2.62
C PRO A 132 -7.63 -11.35 2.71
N VAL A 133 -8.16 -10.27 3.27
CA VAL A 133 -7.43 -9.03 3.55
C VAL A 133 -7.33 -8.84 5.06
N GLY A 134 -6.11 -8.70 5.57
CA GLY A 134 -5.83 -8.42 6.97
C GLY A 134 -5.44 -6.95 7.19
N TRP A 135 -5.77 -6.42 8.33
CA TRP A 135 -5.47 -5.04 8.70
C TRP A 135 -4.12 -4.95 9.42
N VAL A 136 -3.27 -4.01 8.99
CA VAL A 136 -2.03 -3.60 9.67
C VAL A 136 -2.23 -2.20 10.22
N VAL A 137 -2.18 -2.06 11.52
CA VAL A 137 -2.34 -0.78 12.20
C VAL A 137 -1.04 0.00 12.18
N ARG A 138 -1.05 1.20 11.61
CA ARG A 138 0.08 2.12 11.66
C ARG A 138 0.03 2.93 12.94
N ILE A 139 0.96 2.67 13.85
CA ILE A 139 1.01 3.26 15.20
C ILE A 139 1.05 4.79 15.13
N GLU A 140 1.88 5.36 14.24
CA GLU A 140 2.03 6.80 14.10
C GLU A 140 0.76 7.49 13.57
N SER A 141 -0.04 6.81 12.76
CA SER A 141 -1.33 7.33 12.29
C SER A 141 -2.35 7.40 13.43
N GLU A 142 -2.40 6.35 14.28
CA GLU A 142 -3.26 6.35 15.47
C GLU A 142 -2.84 7.46 16.45
N LEU A 143 -1.53 7.60 16.67
CA LEU A 143 -0.99 8.68 17.51
C LEU A 143 -1.37 10.07 16.96
N GLY A 144 -1.20 10.28 15.64
CA GLY A 144 -1.53 11.55 15.00
C GLY A 144 -3.02 11.89 15.09
N THR A 145 -3.89 10.89 15.01
CA THR A 145 -5.35 11.06 15.15
C THR A 145 -5.74 11.47 16.57
N LEU A 146 -5.07 10.91 17.59
CA LEU A 146 -5.37 11.19 19.00
C LEU A 146 -4.76 12.52 19.49
N LEU A 147 -3.67 12.97 18.90
CA LEU A 147 -2.89 14.12 19.38
C LEU A 147 -3.70 15.42 19.57
N PRO A 148 -4.64 15.81 18.67
CA PRO A 148 -5.43 17.03 18.82
C PRO A 148 -6.34 17.04 20.06
N ASP A 149 -6.80 15.89 20.50
CA ASP A 149 -7.82 15.73 21.52
C ASP A 149 -7.23 15.59 22.95
N HIS A 150 -5.91 15.62 23.08
CA HIS A 150 -5.25 15.41 24.38
C HIS A 150 -4.36 16.61 24.77
N ASP A 151 -4.39 16.97 26.05
CA ASP A 151 -3.69 18.13 26.59
C ASP A 151 -2.38 17.76 27.30
N SER A 152 -2.07 16.48 27.47
CA SER A 152 -0.80 16.03 28.06
C SER A 152 -0.25 14.79 27.31
N ALA A 153 1.06 14.62 27.41
CA ALA A 153 1.74 13.48 26.82
C ALA A 153 1.30 12.16 27.47
N GLU A 154 1.10 12.18 28.77
CA GLU A 154 0.67 11.03 29.54
C GLU A 154 -0.73 10.57 29.11
N ALA A 155 -1.71 11.49 29.04
CA ALA A 155 -3.07 11.17 28.58
C ALA A 155 -3.09 10.68 27.13
N LEU A 156 -2.27 11.25 26.27
CA LEU A 156 -2.12 10.80 24.88
C LEU A 156 -1.59 9.37 24.81
N LEU A 157 -0.57 9.02 25.60
CA LEU A 157 -0.01 7.67 25.61
C LEU A 157 -0.99 6.64 26.18
N ASP A 158 -1.73 6.97 27.23
CA ASP A 158 -2.77 6.11 27.80
C ASP A 158 -3.88 5.84 26.76
N ALA A 159 -4.32 6.88 26.04
CA ALA A 159 -5.29 6.76 24.97
C ALA A 159 -4.77 5.92 23.78
N LEU A 160 -3.51 6.11 23.41
CA LEU A 160 -2.87 5.31 22.37
C LEU A 160 -2.80 3.83 22.77
N GLU A 161 -2.38 3.52 23.99
CA GLU A 161 -2.33 2.15 24.48
C GLU A 161 -3.70 1.46 24.41
N GLU A 162 -4.76 2.13 24.87
CA GLU A 162 -6.12 1.59 24.80
C GLU A 162 -6.59 1.45 23.34
N ARG A 163 -6.26 2.41 22.46
CA ARG A 163 -6.56 2.36 21.04
C ARG A 163 -5.89 1.15 20.37
N LEU A 164 -4.60 0.94 20.64
CA LEU A 164 -3.86 -0.20 20.09
C LEU A 164 -4.34 -1.52 20.68
N ARG A 165 -4.68 -1.58 21.97
CA ARG A 165 -5.27 -2.78 22.58
C ARG A 165 -6.61 -3.15 21.95
N THR A 166 -7.43 -2.16 21.66
CA THR A 166 -8.73 -2.36 20.99
C THR A 166 -8.52 -2.80 19.54
N ALA A 167 -7.66 -2.12 18.78
CA ALA A 167 -7.34 -2.49 17.41
C ALA A 167 -6.75 -3.89 17.29
N GLY A 168 -5.92 -4.31 18.27
CA GLY A 168 -5.31 -5.63 18.31
C GLY A 168 -6.28 -6.81 18.38
N ARG A 169 -7.57 -6.56 18.66
CA ARG A 169 -8.60 -7.61 18.64
C ARG A 169 -8.96 -8.06 17.21
N SER A 170 -8.73 -7.21 16.21
CA SER A 170 -9.06 -7.46 14.81
C SER A 170 -7.89 -7.27 13.85
N ALA A 171 -6.85 -6.53 14.26
CA ALA A 171 -5.67 -6.31 13.46
C ALA A 171 -4.85 -7.60 13.31
N ALA A 172 -4.29 -7.80 12.12
CA ALA A 172 -3.34 -8.88 11.85
C ALA A 172 -1.92 -8.55 12.35
N ALA A 173 -1.56 -7.27 12.36
CA ALA A 173 -0.24 -6.79 12.79
C ALA A 173 -0.27 -5.29 13.14
N PHE A 174 0.81 -4.83 13.77
CA PHE A 174 1.13 -3.42 13.95
C PHE A 174 2.37 -3.07 13.13
N LYS A 175 2.41 -1.82 12.65
CA LYS A 175 3.52 -1.28 11.87
C LYS A 175 3.95 0.07 12.44
N SER A 176 5.26 0.27 12.57
CA SER A 176 5.86 1.58 12.82
C SER A 176 6.59 2.07 11.57
N ILE A 177 6.52 3.37 11.32
CA ILE A 177 7.26 4.06 10.26
C ILE A 177 8.39 4.93 10.83
N VAL A 178 8.77 4.72 12.08
CA VAL A 178 9.79 5.50 12.78
C VAL A 178 11.11 5.56 12.02
N ALA A 179 11.49 4.50 11.31
CA ALA A 179 12.70 4.45 10.48
C ALA A 179 12.78 5.57 9.44
N TYR A 180 11.64 5.99 8.89
CA TYR A 180 11.55 7.07 7.90
C TYR A 180 11.50 8.47 8.54
N ARG A 181 11.35 8.57 9.87
CA ARG A 181 11.15 9.82 10.60
C ARG A 181 12.38 10.21 11.44
N SER A 182 12.79 9.33 12.34
CA SER A 182 13.88 9.58 13.30
C SER A 182 14.97 8.52 13.31
N GLY A 183 14.85 7.50 12.46
CA GLY A 183 15.74 6.35 12.44
C GLY A 183 15.33 5.27 13.42
N LEU A 184 16.17 4.22 13.54
CA LEU A 184 15.89 3.05 14.37
C LEU A 184 16.55 3.11 15.76
N ASP A 185 17.26 4.19 16.09
CA ASP A 185 17.79 4.41 17.43
C ASP A 185 16.68 4.90 18.37
N VAL A 186 15.85 3.94 18.79
CA VAL A 186 14.68 4.20 19.63
C VAL A 186 15.07 3.97 21.09
N THR A 187 15.10 5.04 21.85
CA THR A 187 15.39 5.02 23.28
C THR A 187 14.15 5.44 24.10
N ALA A 188 14.10 5.01 25.36
CA ALA A 188 13.07 5.48 26.27
C ALA A 188 13.36 6.96 26.66
N PRO A 189 12.46 7.92 26.32
CA PRO A 189 12.67 9.31 26.66
C PRO A 189 12.48 9.53 28.16
N SER A 190 13.17 10.55 28.73
CA SER A 190 12.84 11.09 30.05
C SER A 190 11.46 11.78 30.01
N GLY A 191 10.82 11.95 31.16
CA GLY A 191 9.55 12.67 31.23
C GLY A 191 9.63 14.13 30.75
N ALA A 192 10.79 14.77 30.85
CA ALA A 192 11.00 16.12 30.33
C ALA A 192 11.06 16.14 28.79
N GLU A 193 11.78 15.20 28.18
CA GLU A 193 11.86 15.04 26.72
C GLU A 193 10.51 14.68 26.12
N LEU A 194 9.75 13.81 26.80
CA LEU A 194 8.40 13.44 26.37
C LEU A 194 7.49 14.67 26.33
N LYS A 195 7.44 15.47 27.39
CA LYS A 195 6.64 16.70 27.45
C LYS A 195 7.06 17.72 26.39
N GLN A 196 8.36 17.90 26.18
CA GLN A 196 8.87 18.79 25.14
C GLN A 196 8.47 18.33 23.73
N SER A 197 8.57 17.02 23.47
CA SER A 197 8.18 16.43 22.18
C SER A 197 6.68 16.55 21.91
N PHE A 198 5.86 16.30 22.94
CA PHE A 198 4.42 16.52 22.87
C PHE A 198 4.07 17.98 22.53
N ALA A 199 4.68 18.95 23.23
CA ALA A 199 4.44 20.36 22.97
C ALA A 199 4.84 20.79 21.54
N ARG A 200 5.94 20.23 21.01
CA ARG A 200 6.36 20.45 19.61
C ARG A 200 5.37 19.86 18.62
N ALA A 201 4.94 18.62 18.85
CA ALA A 201 3.99 17.93 17.97
C ALA A 201 2.63 18.65 17.92
N ARG A 202 2.12 19.10 19.07
CA ARG A 202 0.89 19.91 19.15
C ARG A 202 1.01 21.21 18.35
N LYS A 203 2.16 21.91 18.46
CA LYS A 203 2.41 23.17 17.74
C LYS A 203 2.54 22.95 16.22
N ALA A 204 3.06 21.81 15.80
CA ALA A 204 3.19 21.44 14.37
C ALA A 204 1.90 20.90 13.76
N GLY A 205 0.81 20.77 14.52
CA GLY A 205 -0.47 20.24 14.03
C GLY A 205 -0.46 18.72 13.78
N GLY A 206 0.48 18.00 14.40
CA GLY A 206 0.52 16.52 14.30
C GLY A 206 1.10 15.97 12.99
N GLN A 207 1.81 16.79 12.21
CA GLN A 207 2.47 16.37 10.95
C GLN A 207 3.76 15.60 11.17
#